data_47f43029d296e1ba6dd3f958c789706d
#
_entry.id   47f43029d296e1ba6dd3f958c789706d
#
_cell.length_a   1.000
_cell.length_b   1.000
_cell.length_c   1.000
_cell.angle_alpha   90.00
_cell.angle_beta   90.00
_cell.angle_gamma   90.00
#
_symmetry.space_group_name_H-M   'P 1'
#
loop_
_entity.id
_entity.type
_entity.pdbx_description
1 polymer ?
#
loop_
_entity_poly.entity_id
_entity_poly.type
_entity_poly.pdbx_seq_one_letter_code
_entity_poly.pdbx_strand_id
1 'polypeptide(L)'
;MASLERNAPRTGRPRFSTLVLIAPVLILTAAAVSGCADSRDRMTTSAINDDYRQRHPIVLTEKEHNIDIPVAASDRHLTTGMRDTIRGFVQDYRTHASGTVEILSPRQSVNALAASALRGQIRRELVANGIPSARIVDTYYPAGGPEDAAPIRLRFAATTAATNACGQWPDDLSDNAFDNQNYYNFGCATQQNLAAQVASPTDLISPRATTPIDTDQRGKVIENYRDGSVPTSTATIGGFSSGN
;
A
#
# COMPACT_ATOMS: atom_id res chain seq x y z
N MET A 1 16.42 101.62 57.49
CA MET A 1 17.54 100.73 57.66
C MET A 1 17.01 99.32 57.63
N ALA A 2 17.02 98.64 56.51
CA ALA A 2 16.42 97.35 56.29
C ALA A 2 17.52 96.36 55.93
N SER A 3 17.72 95.33 56.75
CA SER A 3 18.60 94.18 56.45
C SER A 3 17.93 93.19 55.64
N LEU A 4 18.47 92.88 54.50
CA LEU A 4 18.06 91.84 53.61
C LEU A 4 18.70 90.49 53.96
N GLU A 5 17.93 89.56 54.49
CA GLU A 5 18.35 88.16 54.65
C GLU A 5 18.17 87.41 53.35
N ARG A 6 19.29 86.92 52.86
CA ARG A 6 19.30 86.03 51.64
C ARG A 6 19.09 84.57 52.02
N ASN A 7 17.98 84.07 51.62
CA ASN A 7 17.65 82.66 51.73
C ASN A 7 18.31 81.87 50.57
N ALA A 8 19.20 80.95 50.86
CA ALA A 8 19.91 80.13 49.90
C ALA A 8 19.12 78.85 49.64
N PRO A 9 18.97 78.40 48.41
CA PRO A 9 18.25 77.18 48.11
C PRO A 9 19.10 75.91 48.41
N ARG A 10 18.50 74.97 49.13
CA ARG A 10 19.06 73.65 49.40
C ARG A 10 18.98 72.80 48.11
N THR A 11 20.13 72.55 47.53
CA THR A 11 20.30 71.61 46.44
C THR A 11 20.09 70.16 46.92
N GLY A 12 18.97 69.55 46.55
CA GLY A 12 18.73 68.15 46.80
C GLY A 12 19.68 67.30 45.96
N ARG A 13 20.46 66.44 46.61
CA ARG A 13 21.32 65.45 45.93
C ARG A 13 20.43 64.44 45.12
N PRO A 14 20.75 64.20 43.88
CA PRO A 14 20.02 63.22 43.13
C PRO A 14 20.29 61.80 43.67
N ARG A 15 19.21 61.01 43.90
CA ARG A 15 19.26 59.60 44.32
C ARG A 15 19.67 58.73 43.15
N PHE A 16 20.88 58.87 42.62
CA PHE A 16 21.41 58.04 41.52
C PHE A 16 21.75 56.60 41.92
N SER A 17 21.88 56.30 43.22
CA SER A 17 22.41 55.03 43.69
C SER A 17 21.41 53.86 43.61
N THR A 18 20.12 54.14 43.73
CA THR A 18 19.09 53.09 43.65
C THR A 18 18.71 52.71 42.23
N LEU A 19 18.78 53.62 41.26
CA LEU A 19 18.49 53.37 39.85
C LEU A 19 19.56 52.47 39.18
N VAL A 20 20.84 52.59 39.61
CA VAL A 20 21.97 51.83 39.08
C VAL A 20 21.90 50.34 39.47
N LEU A 21 21.29 50.00 40.62
CA LEU A 21 21.15 48.62 41.08
C LEU A 21 19.91 47.94 40.56
N ILE A 22 18.86 48.68 40.19
CA ILE A 22 17.62 48.12 39.64
C ILE A 22 17.77 47.75 38.15
N ALA A 23 18.55 48.52 37.40
CA ALA A 23 18.77 48.24 35.97
C ALA A 23 19.41 46.87 35.68
N PRO A 24 20.48 46.42 36.34
CA PRO A 24 21.06 45.11 36.09
C PRO A 24 20.15 43.94 36.52
N VAL A 25 19.34 44.13 37.57
CA VAL A 25 18.38 43.10 38.01
C VAL A 25 17.24 42.94 37.00
N LEU A 26 16.75 44.02 36.43
CA LEU A 26 15.73 43.95 35.35
C LEU A 26 16.28 43.33 34.06
N ILE A 27 17.53 43.57 33.71
CA ILE A 27 18.18 42.93 32.55
C ILE A 27 18.41 41.44 32.79
N LEU A 28 18.79 41.04 34.02
CA LEU A 28 18.96 39.62 34.35
C LEU A 28 17.62 38.86 34.34
N THR A 29 16.54 39.47 34.84
CA THR A 29 15.20 38.83 34.77
C THR A 29 14.64 38.77 33.36
N ALA A 30 14.89 39.77 32.53
CA ALA A 30 14.51 39.73 31.10
C ALA A 30 15.29 38.65 30.31
N ALA A 31 16.58 38.44 30.61
CA ALA A 31 17.39 37.40 30.02
C ALA A 31 16.99 35.99 30.47
N ALA A 32 16.48 35.81 31.69
CA ALA A 32 16.00 34.53 32.19
C ALA A 32 14.63 34.11 31.55
N VAL A 33 13.81 35.05 31.11
CA VAL A 33 12.52 34.78 30.47
C VAL A 33 12.66 34.55 28.96
N SER A 34 13.69 35.07 28.31
CA SER A 34 13.92 34.87 26.86
C SER A 34 14.44 33.47 26.50
N GLY A 35 14.93 32.69 27.45
CA GLY A 35 15.43 31.34 27.22
C GLY A 35 14.37 30.30 26.90
N CYS A 36 13.07 30.60 27.11
CA CYS A 36 11.99 29.67 26.84
C CYS A 36 11.32 29.84 25.47
N ALA A 37 11.68 30.87 24.70
CA ALA A 37 11.03 31.14 23.42
C ALA A 37 11.63 30.36 22.24
N ASP A 38 12.88 29.89 22.36
CA ASP A 38 13.59 29.26 21.26
C ASP A 38 13.38 27.70 21.18
N SER A 39 12.74 27.12 22.21
CA SER A 39 12.49 25.68 22.23
C SER A 39 11.12 25.28 21.63
N ARG A 40 10.26 26.25 21.30
CA ARG A 40 8.94 25.96 20.76
C ARG A 40 8.94 25.62 19.27
N ASP A 41 9.93 26.07 18.51
CA ASP A 41 10.01 25.78 17.07
C ASP A 41 10.73 24.46 16.73
N ARG A 42 11.33 23.78 17.71
CA ARG A 42 12.00 22.49 17.49
C ARG A 42 11.27 21.29 18.03
N MET A 43 10.17 21.47 18.71
CA MET A 43 9.28 20.37 19.10
C MET A 43 8.00 20.38 18.26
N THR A 44 8.13 20.36 16.95
CA THR A 44 7.10 19.74 16.12
C THR A 44 7.23 18.24 16.34
N THR A 45 6.56 17.72 17.34
CA THR A 45 6.39 16.28 17.58
C THR A 45 5.71 15.56 16.41
N SER A 46 5.32 16.28 15.37
CA SER A 46 4.76 15.78 14.12
C SER A 46 5.76 15.67 12.97
N ALA A 47 7.03 16.00 13.18
CA ALA A 47 8.06 15.93 12.15
C ALA A 47 9.00 14.73 12.31
N ILE A 48 8.58 13.66 12.98
CA ILE A 48 9.23 12.36 12.76
C ILE A 48 8.74 11.90 11.39
N ASN A 49 9.52 12.25 10.39
CA ASN A 49 9.32 11.82 9.00
C ASN A 49 9.69 10.33 8.85
N ASP A 50 9.33 9.52 9.85
CA ASP A 50 9.61 8.09 9.95
C ASP A 50 8.35 7.27 9.58
N ASP A 51 7.54 7.80 8.68
CA ASP A 51 6.42 7.06 8.15
C ASP A 51 6.93 5.97 7.20
N TYR A 52 6.81 4.72 7.64
CA TYR A 52 7.18 3.55 6.85
C TYR A 52 6.47 3.49 5.48
N ARG A 53 5.32 4.15 5.31
CA ARG A 53 4.60 4.25 4.03
C ARG A 53 5.38 5.05 3.00
N GLN A 54 6.17 6.02 3.43
CA GLN A 54 7.05 6.80 2.55
C GLN A 54 8.33 6.03 2.20
N ARG A 55 8.84 5.22 3.12
CA ARG A 55 10.00 4.35 2.88
C ARG A 55 9.66 3.14 2.02
N HIS A 56 8.46 2.60 2.20
CA HIS A 56 7.95 1.42 1.50
C HIS A 56 6.61 1.73 0.81
N PRO A 57 6.60 2.65 -0.18
CA PRO A 57 5.38 3.02 -0.87
C PRO A 57 4.84 1.84 -1.67
N ILE A 58 3.52 1.71 -1.72
CA ILE A 58 2.86 0.79 -2.64
C ILE A 58 2.80 1.48 -3.99
N VAL A 59 3.43 0.86 -4.98
CA VAL A 59 3.48 1.37 -6.36
C VAL A 59 2.91 0.33 -7.33
N LEU A 60 2.45 0.79 -8.48
CA LEU A 60 2.08 -0.10 -9.57
C LEU A 60 3.32 -0.59 -10.27
N THR A 61 3.36 -1.88 -10.53
CA THR A 61 4.40 -2.54 -11.30
C THR A 61 3.79 -3.56 -12.24
N GLU A 62 4.52 -3.89 -13.29
CA GLU A 62 4.15 -5.01 -14.16
C GLU A 62 4.88 -6.26 -13.67
N LYS A 63 4.11 -7.32 -13.53
CA LYS A 63 4.64 -8.65 -13.16
C LYS A 63 4.13 -9.67 -14.18
N GLU A 64 5.03 -10.53 -14.61
CA GLU A 64 4.64 -11.65 -15.45
C GLU A 64 3.80 -12.65 -14.66
N HIS A 65 2.59 -12.92 -15.15
CA HIS A 65 1.72 -13.99 -14.67
C HIS A 65 1.80 -15.14 -15.66
N ASN A 66 2.21 -16.31 -15.20
CA ASN A 66 2.34 -17.49 -16.02
C ASN A 66 1.67 -18.71 -15.40
N ILE A 67 1.17 -19.58 -16.23
CA ILE A 67 0.70 -20.92 -15.86
C ILE A 67 1.27 -21.95 -16.81
N ASP A 68 1.53 -23.13 -16.30
CA ASP A 68 2.01 -24.27 -17.05
C ASP A 68 0.87 -25.28 -17.26
N ILE A 69 0.61 -25.63 -18.53
CA ILE A 69 -0.34 -26.68 -18.91
C ILE A 69 0.46 -27.92 -19.23
N PRO A 70 0.43 -28.95 -18.36
CA PRO A 70 1.13 -30.20 -18.61
C PRO A 70 0.54 -30.91 -19.82
N VAL A 71 1.39 -31.43 -20.70
CA VAL A 71 1.00 -32.14 -21.94
C VAL A 71 1.79 -33.43 -22.02
N ALA A 72 1.09 -34.56 -22.09
CA ALA A 72 1.71 -35.86 -22.38
C ALA A 72 1.94 -36.04 -23.89
N ALA A 73 2.91 -36.85 -24.27
CA ALA A 73 3.21 -37.12 -25.67
C ALA A 73 2.04 -37.79 -26.42
N SER A 74 1.15 -38.46 -25.69
CA SER A 74 -0.04 -39.12 -26.21
C SER A 74 -1.26 -38.21 -26.35
N ASP A 75 -1.23 -37.02 -25.79
CA ASP A 75 -2.39 -36.13 -25.75
C ASP A 75 -2.75 -35.60 -27.13
N ARG A 76 -4.04 -35.68 -27.45
CA ARG A 76 -4.60 -35.20 -28.72
C ARG A 76 -5.70 -34.15 -28.53
N HIS A 77 -6.26 -34.07 -27.32
CA HIS A 77 -7.35 -33.18 -26.98
C HIS A 77 -7.14 -32.57 -25.59
N LEU A 78 -7.65 -31.37 -25.40
CA LEU A 78 -7.68 -30.75 -24.09
C LEU A 78 -8.57 -31.54 -23.14
N THR A 79 -8.06 -31.89 -21.98
CA THR A 79 -8.84 -32.47 -20.88
C THR A 79 -9.74 -31.40 -20.24
N THR A 80 -10.71 -31.85 -19.43
CA THR A 80 -11.57 -30.92 -18.68
C THR A 80 -10.73 -30.07 -17.71
N GLY A 81 -9.79 -30.70 -17.02
CA GLY A 81 -8.88 -29.95 -16.10
C GLY A 81 -8.05 -28.88 -16.80
N MET A 82 -7.49 -29.20 -18.00
CA MET A 82 -6.76 -28.20 -18.79
C MET A 82 -7.66 -27.01 -19.17
N ARG A 83 -8.92 -27.25 -19.54
CA ARG A 83 -9.88 -26.19 -19.87
C ARG A 83 -10.24 -25.36 -18.65
N ASP A 84 -10.39 -25.98 -17.49
CA ASP A 84 -10.66 -25.28 -16.24
C ASP A 84 -9.48 -24.37 -15.85
N THR A 85 -8.25 -24.85 -16.01
CA THR A 85 -7.03 -24.07 -15.82
C THR A 85 -6.98 -22.86 -16.77
N ILE A 86 -7.31 -23.07 -18.06
CA ILE A 86 -7.37 -21.97 -19.05
C ILE A 86 -8.45 -20.96 -18.68
N ARG A 87 -9.62 -21.39 -18.20
CA ARG A 87 -10.68 -20.47 -17.74
C ARG A 87 -10.25 -19.62 -16.55
N GLY A 88 -9.59 -20.23 -15.56
CA GLY A 88 -8.99 -19.49 -14.44
C GLY A 88 -8.01 -18.43 -14.91
N PHE A 89 -7.09 -18.80 -15.81
CA PHE A 89 -6.14 -17.88 -16.41
C PHE A 89 -6.81 -16.70 -17.14
N VAL A 90 -7.90 -16.95 -17.87
CA VAL A 90 -8.65 -15.88 -18.55
C VAL A 90 -9.33 -14.95 -17.56
N GLN A 91 -9.81 -15.44 -16.43
CA GLN A 91 -10.38 -14.60 -15.37
C GLN A 91 -9.30 -13.67 -14.78
N ASP A 92 -8.13 -14.21 -14.49
CA ASP A 92 -7.00 -13.42 -14.00
C ASP A 92 -6.55 -12.37 -15.02
N TYR A 93 -6.45 -12.75 -16.30
CA TYR A 93 -6.14 -11.82 -17.38
C TYR A 93 -7.14 -10.65 -17.44
N ARG A 94 -8.44 -10.94 -17.37
CA ARG A 94 -9.49 -9.91 -17.43
C ARG A 94 -9.45 -8.93 -16.27
N THR A 95 -9.01 -9.41 -15.11
CA THR A 95 -8.95 -8.60 -13.88
C THR A 95 -7.70 -7.75 -13.82
N HIS A 96 -6.56 -8.25 -14.29
CA HIS A 96 -5.26 -7.65 -14.00
C HIS A 96 -4.48 -7.20 -15.25
N ALA A 97 -4.95 -7.53 -16.46
CA ALA A 97 -4.21 -7.24 -17.68
C ALA A 97 -5.05 -6.64 -18.79
N SER A 98 -4.40 -5.91 -19.67
CA SER A 98 -4.98 -5.37 -20.90
C SER A 98 -4.12 -5.66 -22.14
N GLY A 99 -2.94 -6.23 -21.96
CA GLY A 99 -1.94 -6.50 -23.00
C GLY A 99 -2.20 -7.76 -23.81
N THR A 100 -1.14 -8.37 -24.29
CA THR A 100 -1.15 -9.61 -25.04
C THR A 100 -1.05 -10.82 -24.14
N VAL A 101 -1.64 -11.94 -24.57
CA VAL A 101 -1.44 -13.26 -24.00
C VAL A 101 -0.50 -14.02 -24.92
N GLU A 102 0.53 -14.62 -24.36
CA GLU A 102 1.46 -15.45 -25.10
C GLU A 102 1.23 -16.94 -24.81
N ILE A 103 1.19 -17.73 -25.88
CA ILE A 103 1.18 -19.20 -25.82
C ILE A 103 2.57 -19.68 -26.19
N LEU A 104 3.35 -20.14 -25.20
CA LEU A 104 4.68 -20.65 -25.43
C LEU A 104 4.63 -22.18 -25.53
N SER A 105 4.95 -22.68 -26.71
CA SER A 105 5.01 -24.12 -26.98
C SER A 105 6.44 -24.65 -26.94
N PRO A 106 6.69 -25.81 -26.32
CA PRO A 106 8.02 -26.36 -26.26
C PRO A 106 8.50 -26.84 -27.64
N ARG A 107 9.78 -26.63 -27.90
CA ARG A 107 10.51 -27.26 -29.01
C ARG A 107 11.55 -28.22 -28.46
N GLN A 108 11.91 -29.24 -29.23
CA GLN A 108 12.94 -30.19 -28.86
C GLN A 108 12.63 -30.97 -27.57
N SER A 109 11.34 -31.32 -27.38
CA SER A 109 10.87 -32.16 -26.28
C SER A 109 10.17 -33.41 -26.84
N VAL A 110 10.10 -34.47 -26.03
CA VAL A 110 9.43 -35.73 -26.41
C VAL A 110 7.96 -35.50 -26.78
N ASN A 111 7.30 -34.50 -26.23
CA ASN A 111 5.89 -34.17 -26.44
C ASN A 111 5.67 -32.94 -27.37
N ALA A 112 6.68 -32.48 -28.10
CA ALA A 112 6.57 -31.28 -28.95
C ALA A 112 5.47 -31.36 -29.99
N LEU A 113 5.25 -32.56 -30.60
CA LEU A 113 4.17 -32.80 -31.57
C LEU A 113 2.77 -32.67 -30.91
N ALA A 114 2.58 -33.27 -29.74
CA ALA A 114 1.35 -33.17 -28.98
C ALA A 114 1.08 -31.70 -28.54
N ALA A 115 2.08 -31.01 -28.04
CA ALA A 115 2.00 -29.59 -27.66
C ALA A 115 1.61 -28.72 -28.87
N SER A 116 2.20 -28.95 -30.04
CA SER A 116 1.85 -28.23 -31.27
C SER A 116 0.38 -28.46 -31.68
N ALA A 117 -0.13 -29.69 -31.55
CA ALA A 117 -1.52 -30.00 -31.84
C ALA A 117 -2.49 -29.35 -30.84
N LEU A 118 -2.14 -29.33 -29.54
CA LEU A 118 -2.97 -28.73 -28.50
C LEU A 118 -2.97 -27.22 -28.52
N ARG A 119 -1.89 -26.57 -28.97
CA ARG A 119 -1.78 -25.10 -29.06
C ARG A 119 -2.98 -24.49 -29.77
N GLY A 120 -3.40 -25.04 -30.92
CA GLY A 120 -4.55 -24.54 -31.66
C GLY A 120 -5.87 -24.70 -30.90
N GLN A 121 -5.97 -25.74 -30.05
CA GLN A 121 -7.14 -25.94 -29.18
C GLN A 121 -7.14 -24.94 -28.04
N ILE A 122 -5.97 -24.69 -27.41
CA ILE A 122 -5.79 -23.66 -26.37
C ILE A 122 -6.18 -22.30 -26.91
N ARG A 123 -5.69 -21.93 -28.10
CA ARG A 123 -6.03 -20.66 -28.73
C ARG A 123 -7.56 -20.51 -28.92
N ARG A 124 -8.23 -21.55 -29.39
CA ARG A 124 -9.70 -21.53 -29.53
C ARG A 124 -10.40 -21.38 -28.17
N GLU A 125 -9.91 -22.07 -27.14
CA GLU A 125 -10.45 -21.96 -25.78
C GLU A 125 -10.28 -20.54 -25.19
N LEU A 126 -9.12 -19.91 -25.37
CA LEU A 126 -8.88 -18.53 -24.97
C LEU A 126 -9.85 -17.55 -25.67
N VAL A 127 -10.05 -17.73 -26.99
CA VAL A 127 -10.98 -16.88 -27.77
C VAL A 127 -12.44 -17.14 -27.34
N ALA A 128 -12.83 -18.39 -27.12
CA ALA A 128 -14.18 -18.73 -26.65
C ALA A 128 -14.48 -18.14 -25.26
N ASN A 129 -13.46 -18.01 -24.45
CA ASN A 129 -13.56 -17.35 -23.13
C ASN A 129 -13.33 -15.82 -23.19
N GLY A 130 -13.25 -15.20 -24.39
CA GLY A 130 -13.35 -13.77 -24.61
C GLY A 130 -12.04 -13.02 -24.72
N ILE A 131 -10.90 -13.67 -24.96
CA ILE A 131 -9.67 -13.01 -25.35
C ILE A 131 -9.68 -12.78 -26.87
N PRO A 132 -9.56 -11.53 -27.35
CA PRO A 132 -9.52 -11.27 -28.78
C PRO A 132 -8.34 -11.99 -29.46
N SER A 133 -8.58 -12.63 -30.60
CA SER A 133 -7.55 -13.39 -31.30
C SER A 133 -6.31 -12.54 -31.68
N ALA A 134 -6.49 -11.23 -31.90
CA ALA A 134 -5.42 -10.30 -32.17
C ALA A 134 -4.48 -10.07 -30.98
N ARG A 135 -4.93 -10.37 -29.76
CA ARG A 135 -4.13 -10.26 -28.53
C ARG A 135 -3.44 -11.56 -28.16
N ILE A 136 -3.58 -12.63 -28.92
CA ILE A 136 -2.95 -13.91 -28.64
C ILE A 136 -1.74 -14.07 -29.56
N VAL A 137 -0.56 -14.22 -28.96
CA VAL A 137 0.70 -14.41 -29.65
C VAL A 137 1.20 -15.83 -29.42
N ASP A 138 1.55 -16.52 -30.49
CA ASP A 138 2.14 -17.86 -30.41
C ASP A 138 3.66 -17.76 -30.47
N THR A 139 4.34 -18.25 -29.44
CA THR A 139 5.80 -18.29 -29.32
C THR A 139 6.27 -19.72 -29.04
N TYR A 140 7.57 -19.91 -29.10
CA TYR A 140 8.19 -21.19 -28.82
C TYR A 140 9.37 -20.99 -27.85
N TYR A 141 9.59 -21.99 -27.03
CA TYR A 141 10.76 -22.02 -26.16
C TYR A 141 11.52 -23.35 -26.27
N PRO A 142 12.84 -23.37 -26.11
CA PRO A 142 13.59 -24.62 -26.09
C PRO A 142 13.26 -25.36 -24.78
N ALA A 143 12.92 -26.63 -24.88
CA ALA A 143 12.80 -27.53 -23.72
C ALA A 143 14.20 -27.87 -23.18
N GLY A 144 14.26 -28.34 -21.92
CA GLY A 144 15.52 -28.70 -21.29
C GLY A 144 16.27 -29.84 -21.95
N GLY A 145 15.56 -30.74 -22.69
CA GLY A 145 16.14 -31.84 -23.41
C GLY A 145 15.09 -32.59 -24.25
N PRO A 146 15.54 -33.39 -25.25
CA PRO A 146 14.66 -34.13 -26.12
C PRO A 146 13.94 -35.30 -25.42
N GLU A 147 14.45 -35.74 -24.29
CA GLU A 147 13.88 -36.82 -23.47
C GLU A 147 12.80 -36.33 -22.52
N ASP A 148 12.77 -35.01 -22.24
CA ASP A 148 11.87 -34.41 -21.25
C ASP A 148 10.56 -33.97 -21.88
N ALA A 149 9.44 -34.25 -21.20
CA ALA A 149 8.16 -33.63 -21.50
C ALA A 149 8.10 -32.22 -20.93
N ALA A 150 7.76 -31.25 -21.77
CA ALA A 150 7.72 -29.86 -21.38
C ALA A 150 6.29 -29.29 -21.52
N PRO A 151 5.81 -28.44 -20.59
CA PRO A 151 4.46 -27.91 -20.62
C PRO A 151 4.26 -26.86 -21.72
N ILE A 152 3.01 -26.61 -22.10
CA ILE A 152 2.65 -25.37 -22.78
C ILE A 152 2.48 -24.30 -21.71
N ARG A 153 3.16 -23.15 -21.88
CA ARG A 153 3.07 -22.02 -20.95
C ARG A 153 2.14 -20.94 -21.52
N LEU A 154 1.25 -20.47 -20.68
CA LEU A 154 0.48 -19.28 -20.98
C LEU A 154 0.99 -18.17 -20.08
N ARG A 155 1.23 -16.98 -20.65
CA ARG A 155 1.69 -15.83 -19.88
C ARG A 155 1.07 -14.52 -20.36
N PHE A 156 0.98 -13.56 -19.44
CA PHE A 156 0.66 -12.16 -19.73
C PHE A 156 1.35 -11.26 -18.71
N ALA A 157 1.52 -9.99 -19.07
CA ALA A 157 1.95 -8.98 -18.12
C ALA A 157 0.75 -8.48 -17.32
N ALA A 158 0.77 -8.68 -16.01
CA ALA A 158 -0.25 -8.21 -15.08
C ALA A 158 0.22 -6.94 -14.39
N THR A 159 -0.65 -5.94 -14.32
CA THR A 159 -0.44 -4.80 -13.42
C THR A 159 -0.69 -5.25 -12.00
N THR A 160 0.28 -5.12 -11.13
CA THR A 160 0.19 -5.49 -9.71
C THR A 160 0.58 -4.32 -8.82
N ALA A 161 0.11 -4.34 -7.58
CA ALA A 161 0.61 -3.47 -6.53
C ALA A 161 1.81 -4.15 -5.86
N ALA A 162 2.89 -3.43 -5.67
CA ALA A 162 4.09 -3.94 -5.02
C ALA A 162 4.79 -2.84 -4.23
N THR A 163 5.63 -3.25 -3.30
CA THR A 163 6.55 -2.35 -2.60
C THR A 163 7.99 -2.66 -3.03
N ASN A 164 8.93 -1.79 -2.65
CA ASN A 164 10.35 -2.08 -2.75
C ASN A 164 10.73 -3.32 -1.93
N ALA A 165 11.90 -3.90 -2.22
CA ALA A 165 12.44 -5.01 -1.43
C ALA A 165 12.70 -4.56 0.01
N CYS A 166 12.31 -5.38 1.00
CA CYS A 166 12.46 -5.05 2.43
C CYS A 166 13.93 -5.06 2.90
N GLY A 167 14.85 -5.65 2.13
CA GLY A 167 16.22 -5.83 2.57
C GLY A 167 16.36 -6.88 3.67
N GLN A 168 17.53 -6.92 4.28
CA GLN A 168 17.80 -7.79 5.43
C GLN A 168 17.31 -7.15 6.72
N TRP A 169 16.92 -7.99 7.66
CA TRP A 169 16.63 -7.54 9.01
C TRP A 169 17.91 -7.07 9.69
N PRO A 170 17.86 -6.00 10.48
CA PRO A 170 19.02 -5.59 11.26
C PRO A 170 19.38 -6.67 12.28
N ASP A 171 20.69 -6.85 12.51
CA ASP A 171 21.19 -7.83 13.47
C ASP A 171 20.80 -7.46 14.92
N ASP A 172 20.68 -6.17 15.19
CA ASP A 172 20.22 -5.62 16.47
C ASP A 172 19.06 -4.64 16.27
N LEU A 173 17.90 -4.96 16.84
CA LEU A 173 16.72 -4.10 16.82
C LEU A 173 16.79 -2.98 17.86
N SER A 174 17.72 -3.04 18.79
CA SER A 174 17.92 -2.04 19.84
C SER A 174 18.90 -0.92 19.48
N ASP A 175 19.60 -1.05 18.35
CA ASP A 175 20.67 -0.13 17.94
C ASP A 175 20.18 1.32 17.76
N ASN A 176 18.91 1.51 17.38
CA ASN A 176 18.29 2.82 17.19
C ASN A 176 17.48 3.31 18.41
N ALA A 177 17.59 2.67 19.56
CA ALA A 177 16.78 2.98 20.73
C ALA A 177 17.01 4.42 21.24
N PHE A 178 18.19 4.99 21.03
CA PHE A 178 18.54 6.35 21.44
C PHE A 178 18.01 7.42 20.47
N ASP A 179 17.86 7.08 19.20
CA ASP A 179 17.41 8.01 18.15
C ASP A 179 15.89 8.04 18.02
N ASN A 180 15.18 7.16 18.72
CA ASN A 180 13.71 6.99 18.63
C ASN A 180 13.24 6.86 17.18
N GLN A 181 14.01 6.17 16.34
CA GLN A 181 13.70 5.88 14.95
C GLN A 181 13.47 4.40 14.75
N ASN A 182 12.57 4.06 13.85
CA ASN A 182 12.34 2.67 13.47
C ASN A 182 13.48 2.19 12.55
N TYR A 183 13.85 0.91 12.66
CA TYR A 183 14.80 0.30 11.73
C TYR A 183 14.29 0.37 10.29
N TYR A 184 15.21 0.32 9.31
CA TYR A 184 14.93 0.61 7.88
C TYR A 184 13.77 -0.19 7.29
N ASN A 185 13.70 -1.49 7.56
CA ASN A 185 12.65 -2.38 7.03
C ASN A 185 11.40 -2.46 7.91
N PHE A 186 11.30 -1.62 8.96
CA PHE A 186 10.06 -1.50 9.73
C PHE A 186 8.87 -1.12 8.84
N GLY A 187 7.79 -1.86 8.97
CA GLY A 187 6.57 -1.67 8.19
C GLY A 187 6.61 -2.20 6.76
N CYS A 188 7.77 -2.62 6.23
CA CYS A 188 7.89 -3.14 4.87
C CYS A 188 7.00 -4.37 4.64
N ALA A 189 7.05 -5.37 5.53
CA ALA A 189 6.20 -6.56 5.44
C ALA A 189 4.70 -6.22 5.51
N THR A 190 4.33 -5.22 6.33
CA THR A 190 2.95 -4.73 6.40
C THR A 190 2.52 -4.14 5.06
N GLN A 191 3.37 -3.31 4.45
CA GLN A 191 3.07 -2.72 3.14
C GLN A 191 3.04 -3.79 2.03
N GLN A 192 3.92 -4.79 2.06
CA GLN A 192 3.87 -5.92 1.12
C GLN A 192 2.56 -6.72 1.25
N ASN A 193 2.14 -7.02 2.49
CA ASN A 193 0.87 -7.72 2.73
C ASN A 193 -0.32 -6.89 2.26
N LEU A 194 -0.28 -5.57 2.48
CA LEU A 194 -1.32 -4.67 2.00
C LEU A 194 -1.35 -4.62 0.48
N ALA A 195 -0.20 -4.51 -0.17
CA ALA A 195 -0.08 -4.53 -1.63
C ALA A 195 -0.63 -5.84 -2.23
N ALA A 196 -0.35 -6.98 -1.59
CA ALA A 196 -0.85 -8.29 -2.02
C ALA A 196 -2.38 -8.44 -1.88
N GLN A 197 -3.02 -7.66 -1.02
CA GLN A 197 -4.47 -7.66 -0.83
C GLN A 197 -5.22 -6.71 -1.79
N VAL A 198 -4.50 -5.91 -2.56
CA VAL A 198 -5.14 -4.99 -3.53
C VAL A 198 -5.72 -5.79 -4.68
N ALA A 199 -7.05 -5.91 -4.70
CA ALA A 199 -7.76 -6.68 -5.72
C ALA A 199 -7.72 -6.02 -7.12
N SER A 200 -7.62 -4.70 -7.17
CA SER A 200 -7.56 -3.93 -8.41
C SER A 200 -6.49 -2.84 -8.30
N PRO A 201 -5.27 -3.14 -8.72
CA PRO A 201 -4.13 -2.23 -8.57
C PRO A 201 -4.35 -0.84 -9.19
N THR A 202 -5.10 -0.75 -10.29
CA THR A 202 -5.44 0.50 -10.96
C THR A 202 -6.26 1.46 -10.09
N ASP A 203 -6.98 0.95 -9.07
CA ASP A 203 -7.75 1.78 -8.13
C ASP A 203 -6.82 2.65 -7.25
N LEU A 204 -5.53 2.32 -7.18
CA LEU A 204 -4.53 3.17 -6.51
C LEU A 204 -4.26 4.48 -7.25
N ILE A 205 -4.46 4.50 -8.58
CA ILE A 205 -4.32 5.71 -9.40
C ILE A 205 -5.65 6.45 -9.51
N SER A 206 -6.72 5.70 -9.80
CA SER A 206 -8.05 6.26 -10.02
C SER A 206 -9.08 5.32 -9.42
N PRO A 207 -9.61 5.69 -8.24
CA PRO A 207 -10.66 4.91 -7.62
C PRO A 207 -11.86 4.75 -8.55
N ARG A 208 -12.44 3.55 -8.57
CA ARG A 208 -13.65 3.29 -9.33
C ARG A 208 -14.81 4.12 -8.78
N ALA A 209 -15.72 4.50 -9.67
CA ALA A 209 -16.96 5.15 -9.26
C ALA A 209 -17.72 4.26 -8.28
N THR A 210 -18.35 4.88 -7.30
CA THR A 210 -19.23 4.17 -6.38
C THR A 210 -20.42 3.60 -7.14
N THR A 211 -20.85 2.39 -6.77
CA THR A 211 -22.12 1.86 -7.29
C THR A 211 -23.26 2.79 -6.95
N PRO A 212 -24.26 2.95 -7.84
CA PRO A 212 -25.44 3.71 -7.51
C PRO A 212 -26.04 3.25 -6.19
N ILE A 213 -26.48 4.20 -5.38
CA ILE A 213 -27.12 3.90 -4.09
C ILE A 213 -28.45 3.21 -4.39
N ASP A 214 -28.69 2.09 -3.70
CA ASP A 214 -30.01 1.47 -3.67
C ASP A 214 -31.00 2.43 -2.97
N THR A 215 -31.78 3.12 -3.80
CA THR A 215 -32.74 4.13 -3.33
C THR A 215 -33.87 3.52 -2.54
N ASP A 216 -34.26 2.27 -2.83
CA ASP A 216 -35.35 1.59 -2.16
C ASP A 216 -34.92 1.15 -0.76
N GLN A 217 -33.72 0.59 -0.63
CA GLN A 217 -33.16 0.24 0.68
C GLN A 217 -32.93 1.48 1.54
N ARG A 218 -32.40 2.55 0.94
CA ARG A 218 -32.19 3.81 1.65
C ARG A 218 -33.53 4.45 2.09
N GLY A 219 -34.55 4.38 1.25
CA GLY A 219 -35.90 4.82 1.58
C GLY A 219 -36.44 4.12 2.82
N LYS A 220 -36.35 2.78 2.85
CA LYS A 220 -36.77 1.98 4.01
C LYS A 220 -36.01 2.30 5.29
N VAL A 221 -34.69 2.50 5.20
CA VAL A 221 -33.87 2.87 6.37
C VAL A 221 -34.29 4.23 6.93
N ILE A 222 -34.55 5.22 6.05
CA ILE A 222 -34.97 6.54 6.46
C ILE A 222 -36.38 6.50 7.06
N GLU A 223 -37.31 5.74 6.50
CA GLU A 223 -38.65 5.53 7.02
C GLU A 223 -38.60 4.88 8.40
N ASN A 224 -37.89 3.77 8.56
CA ASN A 224 -37.67 3.11 9.85
C ASN A 224 -37.08 4.06 10.90
N TYR A 225 -36.11 4.90 10.51
CA TYR A 225 -35.52 5.88 11.41
C TYR A 225 -36.55 6.94 11.86
N ARG A 226 -37.38 7.42 10.96
CA ARG A 226 -38.44 8.42 11.28
C ARG A 226 -39.53 7.84 12.18
N ASP A 227 -39.85 6.55 11.97
CA ASP A 227 -40.86 5.83 12.76
C ASP A 227 -40.30 5.30 14.09
N GLY A 228 -39.01 5.55 14.37
CA GLY A 228 -38.35 5.08 15.59
C GLY A 228 -38.15 3.55 15.67
N SER A 229 -38.35 2.85 14.56
CA SER A 229 -38.11 1.40 14.52
C SER A 229 -36.62 1.11 14.42
N VAL A 230 -36.03 0.53 15.46
CA VAL A 230 -34.65 0.06 15.46
C VAL A 230 -34.63 -1.28 14.72
N PRO A 231 -33.82 -1.46 13.65
CA PRO A 231 -33.66 -2.78 13.06
C PRO A 231 -33.03 -3.71 14.09
N THR A 232 -33.84 -4.57 14.69
CA THR A 232 -33.35 -5.66 15.52
C THR A 232 -32.64 -6.66 14.59
N SER A 233 -31.31 -6.62 14.58
CA SER A 233 -30.56 -7.72 14.02
C SER A 233 -30.76 -8.93 14.93
N THR A 234 -31.68 -9.81 14.56
CA THR A 234 -31.73 -11.17 15.10
C THR A 234 -30.53 -11.93 14.53
N ALA A 235 -29.34 -11.59 14.97
CA ALA A 235 -28.21 -12.49 14.85
C ALA A 235 -28.50 -13.63 15.80
N THR A 236 -29.04 -14.72 15.27
CA THR A 236 -29.08 -15.99 15.97
C THR A 236 -27.63 -16.44 16.10
N ILE A 237 -26.99 -16.04 17.21
CA ILE A 237 -25.72 -16.64 17.64
C ILE A 237 -26.10 -18.07 17.96
N GLY A 238 -25.70 -19.00 17.09
CA GLY A 238 -25.86 -20.43 17.30
C GLY A 238 -25.33 -20.78 18.68
N GLY A 239 -26.23 -21.18 19.57
CA GLY A 239 -25.89 -21.54 20.93
C GLY A 239 -24.85 -22.64 20.93
N PHE A 240 -23.72 -22.41 21.58
CA PHE A 240 -22.86 -23.47 22.04
C PHE A 240 -23.64 -24.24 23.11
N SER A 241 -24.22 -25.39 22.73
CA SER A 241 -24.76 -26.37 23.66
C SER A 241 -23.56 -26.94 24.43
N SER A 242 -23.38 -26.49 25.66
CA SER A 242 -22.52 -27.19 26.63
C SER A 242 -23.23 -28.49 26.98
N GLY A 243 -22.83 -29.59 26.32
CA GLY A 243 -23.19 -30.92 26.73
C GLY A 243 -22.60 -31.26 28.12
N ASN A 244 -23.43 -31.62 29.02
CA ASN A 244 -23.12 -32.19 30.32
C ASN A 244 -22.76 -33.66 30.17
#